data_0a5c56d63c34457a0a16e2baf87139fe
#
_entry.id   0a5c56d63c34457a0a16e2baf87139fe
#
_cell.length_a   1.000
_cell.length_b   1.000
_cell.length_c   1.000
_cell.angle_alpha   90.00
_cell.angle_beta   90.00
_cell.angle_gamma   90.00
#
_symmetry.space_group_name_H-M   'P 1'
#
loop_
_entity.id
_entity.type
_entity.pdbx_description
1 polymer ?
#
loop_
_entity_poly.entity_id
_entity_poly.type
_entity_poly.pdbx_seq_one_letter_code
_entity_poly.pdbx_strand_id
1 'polypeptide(L)'
;MSSTTGLRMPPNLRQLVLVLGDQLDHDASALKDFDPAQDAIWMAEVDEESTHIVSSKQRSTVFLSAMRHFAAALQVRGWPLLYSRLEAPDNTGTLSGELDKAISQHQPQKLVMTAPGDWRVLQSLRSVAHAHSLKLDIRDDTHFFSTVREFCEHARGRKQLRLEYFYRALRQKTGILMEGGQPVGGQWNFDADNRASFGKSGPGLLPPPSRFEPDAITQEVQALVQQRYSHHPGSVQSFAWPVTREQALSALADFIAQRLPSFGLYQDAMWEGEVWLYHSHLSCALNLKLLNPREVLAAAQQAYQQGHAPLPAVEGFVRQILGWREYVRGIYWTHMPHYAEHNALQAQAPLPDFYWTGDTEMACLRDAIRQTLAHGYAHHIQRLMVTGLYALLLGVKPQDVHQWYLGVYVDAVEWVELPNTLGMSQFADGGLMASKPYIASGKYIDRMSNHCKGCRFNPAQATGDAACPFTTLYWDYLMLHADMLAQNPRMLMQLKNLNRLPPETRQAIAAQAHQHRNAMHLAAGNTAN
;
A
#
# COMPACT_ATOMS: atom_id res chain seq x y z
N MET A 1 1.12 41.67 4.78
CA MET A 1 0.85 41.76 6.23
C MET A 1 -0.20 40.71 6.54
N SER A 2 0.21 39.50 6.88
CA SER A 2 -0.68 38.38 7.21
C SER A 2 -0.80 38.34 8.74
N SER A 3 -1.93 38.81 9.26
CA SER A 3 -2.26 38.65 10.68
C SER A 3 -2.67 37.19 10.91
N THR A 4 -1.69 36.35 11.22
CA THR A 4 -1.94 35.09 11.91
C THR A 4 -2.55 35.43 13.28
N THR A 5 -3.86 35.37 13.39
CA THR A 5 -4.54 35.22 14.69
C THR A 5 -4.14 33.86 15.24
N GLY A 6 -2.91 33.79 15.76
CA GLY A 6 -2.39 32.61 16.44
C GLY A 6 -3.25 32.35 17.66
N LEU A 7 -3.96 31.25 17.66
CA LEU A 7 -4.59 30.73 18.87
C LEU A 7 -3.52 30.66 19.96
N ARG A 8 -3.80 31.32 21.10
CA ARG A 8 -2.83 31.44 22.19
C ARG A 8 -2.59 30.07 22.78
N MET A 9 -1.33 29.63 22.77
CA MET A 9 -0.92 28.38 23.42
C MET A 9 -1.30 28.41 24.90
N PRO A 10 -1.79 27.29 25.45
CA PRO A 10 -2.07 27.19 26.89
C PRO A 10 -0.80 27.49 27.71
N PRO A 11 -0.88 28.34 28.74
CA PRO A 11 0.30 28.73 29.54
C PRO A 11 0.92 27.54 30.31
N ASN A 12 0.10 26.55 30.65
CA ASN A 12 0.54 25.28 31.27
C ASN A 12 0.03 24.14 30.37
N LEU A 13 0.85 23.68 29.42
CA LEU A 13 0.46 22.66 28.46
C LEU A 13 0.33 21.29 29.15
N ARG A 14 -0.94 20.84 29.34
CA ARG A 14 -1.25 19.56 29.97
C ARG A 14 -0.78 18.38 29.13
N GLN A 15 -1.12 18.39 27.84
CA GLN A 15 -0.68 17.37 26.90
C GLN A 15 -0.42 17.96 25.52
N LEU A 16 0.60 17.41 24.86
CA LEU A 16 0.87 17.62 23.45
C LEU A 16 0.40 16.38 22.68
N VAL A 17 -0.59 16.55 21.81
CA VAL A 17 -1.15 15.47 21.01
C VAL A 17 -0.42 15.41 19.69
N LEU A 18 0.31 14.33 19.44
CA LEU A 18 1.08 14.12 18.21
C LEU A 18 0.17 13.56 17.13
N VAL A 19 0.07 14.27 16.00
CA VAL A 19 -0.67 13.83 14.81
C VAL A 19 0.31 13.73 13.65
N LEU A 20 0.47 12.51 13.13
CA LEU A 20 1.37 12.21 12.03
C LEU A 20 0.68 12.37 10.67
N GLY A 21 1.46 12.41 9.58
CA GLY A 21 0.95 12.61 8.23
C GLY A 21 0.00 11.53 7.72
N ASP A 22 0.01 10.34 8.32
CA ASP A 22 -0.92 9.24 8.05
C ASP A 22 -2.06 9.12 9.09
N GLN A 23 -2.33 10.19 9.90
CA GLN A 23 -3.26 10.16 11.04
C GLN A 23 -4.26 11.33 11.02
N LEU A 24 -4.71 11.73 9.83
CA LEU A 24 -5.51 12.95 9.61
C LEU A 24 -7.01 12.74 9.86
N ASP A 25 -7.33 12.26 11.07
CA ASP A 25 -8.70 12.01 11.55
C ASP A 25 -9.02 12.90 12.75
N HIS A 26 -10.09 13.68 12.65
CA HIS A 26 -10.58 14.52 13.74
C HIS A 26 -11.12 13.73 14.93
N ASP A 27 -11.51 12.47 14.73
CA ASP A 27 -12.05 11.57 15.73
C ASP A 27 -11.00 10.54 16.20
N ALA A 28 -9.71 10.79 15.91
CA ALA A 28 -8.61 9.92 16.33
C ALA A 28 -8.61 9.69 17.84
N SER A 29 -8.24 8.48 18.26
CA SER A 29 -8.21 8.12 19.70
C SER A 29 -7.34 9.07 20.56
N ALA A 30 -6.28 9.62 19.97
CA ALA A 30 -5.42 10.60 20.63
C ALA A 30 -6.15 11.91 20.96
N LEU A 31 -7.19 12.26 20.21
CA LEU A 31 -7.96 13.50 20.38
C LEU A 31 -9.20 13.33 21.28
N LYS A 32 -9.49 12.12 21.76
CA LYS A 32 -10.73 11.83 22.51
C LYS A 32 -10.97 12.73 23.72
N ASP A 33 -9.95 13.11 24.46
CA ASP A 33 -10.07 13.93 25.67
C ASP A 33 -9.35 15.28 25.52
N PHE A 34 -9.28 15.77 24.28
CA PHE A 34 -8.63 17.02 23.95
C PHE A 34 -9.43 18.22 24.46
N ASP A 35 -8.77 19.07 25.26
CA ASP A 35 -9.31 20.32 25.76
C ASP A 35 -8.48 21.50 25.21
N PRO A 36 -8.99 22.30 24.28
CA PRO A 36 -8.23 23.40 23.68
C PRO A 36 -7.78 24.48 24.66
N ALA A 37 -8.33 24.51 25.89
CA ALA A 37 -7.88 25.42 26.93
C ALA A 37 -6.59 24.96 27.63
N GLN A 38 -6.23 23.67 27.55
CA GLN A 38 -5.11 23.06 28.27
C GLN A 38 -4.16 22.26 27.38
N ASP A 39 -4.60 21.89 26.18
CA ASP A 39 -3.88 20.98 25.27
C ASP A 39 -3.51 21.67 23.98
N ALA A 40 -2.51 21.11 23.28
CA ALA A 40 -2.18 21.51 21.92
C ALA A 40 -1.94 20.27 21.05
N ILE A 41 -2.15 20.45 19.75
CA ILE A 41 -1.80 19.46 18.72
C ILE A 41 -0.42 19.81 18.17
N TRP A 42 0.37 18.80 17.89
CA TRP A 42 1.65 18.91 17.19
C TRP A 42 1.60 18.17 15.88
N MET A 43 2.06 18.83 14.82
CA MET A 43 2.26 18.26 13.49
C MET A 43 3.56 18.82 12.90
N ALA A 44 4.28 18.03 12.12
CA ALA A 44 5.49 18.48 11.44
C ALA A 44 5.61 17.87 10.03
N GLU A 45 5.94 18.70 9.06
CA GLU A 45 6.46 18.31 7.76
C GLU A 45 7.99 18.24 7.87
N VAL A 46 8.60 17.14 7.45
CA VAL A 46 10.05 16.97 7.53
C VAL A 46 10.61 16.29 6.29
N ASP A 47 11.86 16.62 5.92
CA ASP A 47 12.53 16.01 4.76
C ASP A 47 12.69 14.49 4.90
N GLU A 48 12.97 14.02 6.11
CA GLU A 48 13.18 12.60 6.40
C GLU A 48 12.06 11.72 5.82
N GLU A 49 10.79 12.14 5.92
CA GLU A 49 9.64 11.36 5.45
C GLU A 49 9.54 11.23 3.92
N SER A 50 10.26 12.07 3.17
CA SER A 50 10.36 11.97 1.71
C SER A 50 11.70 11.45 1.21
N THR A 51 12.73 11.34 2.08
CA THR A 51 14.11 11.06 1.68
C THR A 51 14.71 9.80 2.29
N HIS A 52 14.25 9.31 3.47
CA HIS A 52 14.74 8.04 4.03
C HIS A 52 14.47 6.88 3.06
N ILE A 53 13.37 6.93 2.33
CA ILE A 53 13.11 6.21 1.09
C ILE A 53 12.69 7.27 0.07
N VAL A 54 13.34 7.30 -1.09
CA VAL A 54 13.06 8.29 -2.13
C VAL A 54 11.60 8.21 -2.56
N SER A 55 10.79 9.15 -2.07
CA SER A 55 9.35 9.19 -2.34
C SER A 55 9.04 9.84 -3.68
N SER A 56 8.04 9.34 -4.40
CA SER A 56 7.55 9.98 -5.62
C SER A 56 6.98 11.38 -5.32
N LYS A 57 7.06 12.26 -6.31
CA LYS A 57 6.48 13.60 -6.20
C LYS A 57 4.99 13.57 -5.89
N GLN A 58 4.25 12.61 -6.44
CA GLN A 58 2.83 12.42 -6.14
C GLN A 58 2.60 12.05 -4.67
N ARG A 59 3.39 11.12 -4.13
CA ARG A 59 3.26 10.70 -2.73
C ARG A 59 3.55 11.86 -1.79
N SER A 60 4.66 12.57 -1.96
CA SER A 60 4.98 13.75 -1.15
C SER A 60 3.89 14.82 -1.27
N THR A 61 3.35 15.05 -2.47
CA THR A 61 2.27 16.03 -2.68
C THR A 61 0.99 15.64 -1.94
N VAL A 62 0.58 14.38 -2.00
CA VAL A 62 -0.64 13.90 -1.30
C VAL A 62 -0.50 14.10 0.20
N PHE A 63 0.61 13.61 0.81
CA PHE A 63 0.81 13.70 2.25
C PHE A 63 0.87 15.16 2.74
N LEU A 64 1.71 15.99 2.12
CA LEU A 64 1.86 17.38 2.52
C LEU A 64 0.58 18.20 2.31
N SER A 65 -0.12 17.99 1.18
CA SER A 65 -1.40 18.67 0.94
C SER A 65 -2.45 18.27 1.97
N ALA A 66 -2.61 16.98 2.24
CA ALA A 66 -3.57 16.50 3.23
C ALA A 66 -3.23 17.01 4.66
N MET A 67 -1.95 17.04 5.05
CA MET A 67 -1.52 17.62 6.32
C MET A 67 -1.87 19.10 6.43
N ARG A 68 -1.63 19.90 5.37
CA ARG A 68 -1.93 21.34 5.37
C ARG A 68 -3.43 21.61 5.44
N HIS A 69 -4.24 20.83 4.72
CA HIS A 69 -5.71 20.91 4.81
C HIS A 69 -6.21 20.54 6.21
N PHE A 70 -5.66 19.46 6.80
CA PHE A 70 -6.03 19.07 8.15
C PHE A 70 -5.64 20.14 9.19
N ALA A 71 -4.43 20.71 9.07
CA ALA A 71 -3.99 21.82 9.91
C ALA A 71 -4.90 23.05 9.79
N ALA A 72 -5.31 23.41 8.57
CA ALA A 72 -6.27 24.50 8.35
C ALA A 72 -7.64 24.19 9.00
N ALA A 73 -8.12 22.96 8.91
CA ALA A 73 -9.38 22.57 9.57
C ALA A 73 -9.29 22.61 11.10
N LEU A 74 -8.15 22.27 11.69
CA LEU A 74 -7.91 22.41 13.14
C LEU A 74 -7.91 23.88 13.57
N GLN A 75 -7.30 24.75 12.77
CA GLN A 75 -7.31 26.21 13.03
C GLN A 75 -8.72 26.80 12.96
N VAL A 76 -9.53 26.39 11.98
CA VAL A 76 -10.95 26.81 11.88
C VAL A 76 -11.76 26.37 13.12
N ARG A 77 -11.42 25.20 13.70
CA ARG A 77 -12.03 24.73 14.95
C ARG A 77 -11.57 25.49 16.20
N GLY A 78 -10.58 26.35 16.07
CA GLY A 78 -10.02 27.06 17.20
C GLY A 78 -9.13 26.17 18.11
N TRP A 79 -8.54 25.12 17.59
CA TRP A 79 -7.67 24.22 18.35
C TRP A 79 -6.22 24.69 18.34
N PRO A 80 -5.54 24.78 19.49
CA PRO A 80 -4.11 25.15 19.54
C PRO A 80 -3.27 24.15 18.76
N LEU A 81 -2.50 24.65 17.81
CA LEU A 81 -1.72 23.84 16.87
C LEU A 81 -0.29 24.35 16.77
N LEU A 82 0.68 23.48 17.04
CA LEU A 82 2.09 23.62 16.70
C LEU A 82 2.32 22.89 15.37
N TYR A 83 2.50 23.63 14.31
CA TYR A 83 2.70 23.05 12.98
C TYR A 83 3.99 23.56 12.35
N SER A 84 4.97 22.66 12.24
CA SER A 84 6.22 22.95 11.55
C SER A 84 6.07 22.65 10.06
N ARG A 85 6.16 23.67 9.22
CA ARG A 85 6.13 23.51 7.76
C ARG A 85 7.53 23.15 7.24
N LEU A 86 7.58 22.39 6.15
CA LEU A 86 8.81 21.88 5.55
C LEU A 86 9.79 22.99 5.14
N GLU A 87 9.26 24.12 4.66
CA GLU A 87 10.03 25.28 4.24
C GLU A 87 10.40 26.26 5.39
N ALA A 88 10.01 25.97 6.62
CA ALA A 88 10.35 26.84 7.75
C ALA A 88 11.87 26.87 7.97
N PRO A 89 12.47 28.07 8.16
CA PRO A 89 13.94 28.21 8.26
C PRO A 89 14.56 27.43 9.43
N ASP A 90 13.77 27.17 10.48
CA ASP A 90 14.18 26.48 11.69
C ASP A 90 13.69 25.02 11.73
N ASN A 91 13.18 24.49 10.61
CA ASN A 91 12.81 23.08 10.49
C ASN A 91 14.06 22.18 10.55
N THR A 92 14.05 21.22 11.45
CA THR A 92 15.18 20.32 11.73
C THR A 92 15.35 19.19 10.72
N GLY A 93 14.36 19.01 9.86
CA GLY A 93 14.34 17.95 8.83
C GLY A 93 13.96 16.56 9.33
N THR A 94 13.73 16.36 10.63
CA THR A 94 13.35 15.06 11.23
C THR A 94 12.18 15.21 12.20
N LEU A 95 11.34 14.17 12.31
CA LEU A 95 10.24 14.16 13.30
C LEU A 95 10.75 14.24 14.72
N SER A 96 11.85 13.55 15.03
CA SER A 96 12.49 13.60 16.35
C SER A 96 12.97 15.00 16.71
N GLY A 97 13.64 15.68 15.77
CA GLY A 97 14.15 17.03 16.01
C GLY A 97 13.03 18.05 16.21
N GLU A 98 11.97 17.99 15.39
CA GLU A 98 10.81 18.88 15.55
C GLU A 98 10.05 18.62 16.85
N LEU A 99 9.94 17.36 17.29
CA LEU A 99 9.32 17.03 18.59
C LEU A 99 10.19 17.50 19.74
N ASP A 100 11.51 17.29 19.71
CA ASP A 100 12.46 17.75 20.71
C ASP A 100 12.39 19.29 20.89
N LYS A 101 12.38 20.02 19.77
CA LYS A 101 12.20 21.48 19.75
C LYS A 101 10.88 21.89 20.41
N ALA A 102 9.77 21.25 20.05
CA ALA A 102 8.44 21.56 20.58
C ALA A 102 8.36 21.30 22.11
N ILE A 103 8.92 20.18 22.59
CA ILE A 103 8.96 19.86 24.00
C ILE A 103 9.80 20.88 24.77
N SER A 104 10.99 21.22 24.26
CA SER A 104 11.90 22.19 24.89
C SER A 104 11.27 23.57 25.02
N GLN A 105 10.51 24.01 24.02
CA GLN A 105 9.87 25.32 24.00
C GLN A 105 8.59 25.42 24.83
N HIS A 106 7.76 24.34 24.83
CA HIS A 106 6.41 24.39 25.39
C HIS A 106 6.22 23.55 26.65
N GLN A 107 7.19 22.72 27.02
CA GLN A 107 7.24 21.94 28.26
C GLN A 107 5.91 21.23 28.61
N PRO A 108 5.36 20.38 27.71
CA PRO A 108 4.12 19.65 28.00
C PRO A 108 4.33 18.68 29.17
N GLN A 109 3.28 18.43 29.95
CA GLN A 109 3.36 17.47 31.07
C GLN A 109 3.36 16.01 30.59
N LYS A 110 2.78 15.72 29.42
CA LYS A 110 2.79 14.41 28.77
C LYS A 110 2.59 14.53 27.24
N LEU A 111 2.95 13.47 26.55
CA LEU A 111 2.67 13.29 25.12
C LEU A 111 1.56 12.26 24.94
N VAL A 112 0.71 12.46 23.93
CA VAL A 112 -0.37 11.53 23.55
C VAL A 112 -0.33 11.32 22.05
N MET A 113 -0.46 10.08 21.59
CA MET A 113 -0.57 9.78 20.15
C MET A 113 -1.47 8.58 19.90
N THR A 114 -2.06 8.51 18.72
CA THR A 114 -2.59 7.26 18.18
C THR A 114 -1.41 6.37 17.76
N ALA A 115 -1.51 5.06 17.93
CA ALA A 115 -0.47 4.12 17.49
C ALA A 115 -0.11 4.39 16.01
N PRO A 116 1.18 4.66 15.69
CA PRO A 116 1.58 5.08 14.35
C PRO A 116 1.56 3.91 13.36
N GLY A 117 1.72 4.24 12.07
CA GLY A 117 1.78 3.27 10.99
C GLY A 117 3.18 2.75 10.67
N ASP A 118 4.22 3.23 11.38
CA ASP A 118 5.63 2.97 11.08
C ASP A 118 6.40 2.68 12.38
N TRP A 119 7.14 1.56 12.38
CA TRP A 119 7.97 1.15 13.52
C TRP A 119 9.12 2.12 13.78
N ARG A 120 9.80 2.59 12.74
CA ARG A 120 10.89 3.56 12.81
C ARG A 120 10.41 4.84 13.51
N VAL A 121 9.29 5.38 13.07
CA VAL A 121 8.69 6.59 13.65
C VAL A 121 8.32 6.36 15.11
N LEU A 122 7.71 5.21 15.44
CA LEU A 122 7.38 4.88 16.84
C LEU A 122 8.62 4.87 17.74
N GLN A 123 9.72 4.24 17.31
CA GLN A 123 10.94 4.17 18.10
C GLN A 123 11.60 5.54 18.24
N SER A 124 11.63 6.33 17.16
CA SER A 124 12.17 7.69 17.16
C SER A 124 11.45 8.59 18.16
N LEU A 125 10.11 8.64 18.13
CA LEU A 125 9.32 9.46 19.06
C LEU A 125 9.39 8.97 20.51
N ARG A 126 9.47 7.65 20.73
CA ARG A 126 9.71 7.09 22.08
C ARG A 126 11.06 7.52 22.65
N SER A 127 12.10 7.55 21.84
CA SER A 127 13.43 7.96 22.26
C SER A 127 13.44 9.43 22.69
N VAL A 128 12.76 10.31 21.95
CA VAL A 128 12.62 11.72 22.34
C VAL A 128 11.84 11.86 23.65
N ALA A 129 10.70 11.19 23.79
CA ALA A 129 9.91 11.23 25.03
C ALA A 129 10.73 10.76 26.24
N HIS A 130 11.51 9.68 26.09
CA HIS A 130 12.39 9.16 27.12
C HIS A 130 13.50 10.15 27.50
N ALA A 131 14.14 10.80 26.52
CA ALA A 131 15.19 11.79 26.75
C ALA A 131 14.69 12.98 27.59
N HIS A 132 13.42 13.37 27.41
CA HIS A 132 12.77 14.41 28.21
C HIS A 132 12.07 13.90 29.48
N SER A 133 12.20 12.61 29.80
CA SER A 133 11.50 11.98 30.93
C SER A 133 9.97 12.16 30.91
N LEU A 134 9.39 12.27 29.71
CA LEU A 134 7.96 12.43 29.49
C LEU A 134 7.26 11.09 29.27
N LYS A 135 6.05 10.97 29.82
CA LYS A 135 5.16 9.84 29.50
C LYS A 135 4.63 10.03 28.08
N LEU A 136 4.82 9.03 27.23
CA LEU A 136 4.16 8.91 25.93
C LEU A 136 2.98 7.93 26.04
N ASP A 137 1.75 8.47 25.99
CA ASP A 137 0.49 7.72 25.99
C ASP A 137 0.13 7.32 24.55
N ILE A 138 0.29 6.04 24.20
CA ILE A 138 0.01 5.51 22.88
C ILE A 138 -1.35 4.82 22.92
N ARG A 139 -2.32 5.36 22.21
CA ARG A 139 -3.70 4.87 22.15
C ARG A 139 -3.92 3.97 20.94
N ASP A 140 -4.82 2.98 21.08
CA ASP A 140 -5.18 2.11 19.96
C ASP A 140 -5.77 2.91 18.79
N ASP A 141 -5.43 2.51 17.57
CA ASP A 141 -5.93 3.14 16.36
C ASP A 141 -7.35 2.65 16.03
N THR A 142 -8.32 3.54 16.21
CA THR A 142 -9.75 3.26 15.99
C THR A 142 -10.15 3.18 14.51
N HIS A 143 -9.23 3.43 13.57
CA HIS A 143 -9.39 3.17 12.14
C HIS A 143 -9.31 1.68 11.77
N PHE A 144 -9.15 0.81 12.77
CA PHE A 144 -9.18 -0.63 12.60
C PHE A 144 -10.32 -1.25 13.40
N PHE A 145 -10.80 -2.41 12.96
CA PHE A 145 -11.85 -3.18 13.61
C PHE A 145 -11.31 -4.08 14.73
N SER A 146 -10.01 -4.36 14.70
CA SER A 146 -9.28 -5.12 15.71
C SER A 146 -8.14 -4.31 16.29
N THR A 147 -7.76 -4.60 17.52
CA THR A 147 -6.51 -4.14 18.11
C THR A 147 -5.38 -5.10 17.72
N VAL A 148 -4.13 -4.64 17.83
CA VAL A 148 -2.94 -5.52 17.67
C VAL A 148 -2.98 -6.67 18.68
N ARG A 149 -3.46 -6.43 19.90
CA ARG A 149 -3.61 -7.46 20.94
C ARG A 149 -4.58 -8.56 20.50
N GLU A 150 -5.74 -8.22 19.98
CA GLU A 150 -6.72 -9.20 19.45
C GLU A 150 -6.11 -10.05 18.33
N PHE A 151 -5.30 -9.45 17.46
CA PHE A 151 -4.61 -10.22 16.43
C PHE A 151 -3.55 -11.15 17.03
N CYS A 152 -2.75 -10.69 18.00
CA CYS A 152 -1.78 -11.54 18.71
C CYS A 152 -2.47 -12.74 19.39
N GLU A 153 -3.64 -12.53 19.98
CA GLU A 153 -4.44 -13.63 20.57
C GLU A 153 -4.93 -14.60 19.51
N HIS A 154 -5.41 -14.08 18.37
CA HIS A 154 -5.79 -14.93 17.23
C HIS A 154 -4.59 -15.73 16.69
N ALA A 155 -3.41 -15.15 16.65
CA ALA A 155 -2.20 -15.78 16.12
C ALA A 155 -1.59 -16.83 17.08
N ARG A 156 -1.88 -16.75 18.39
CA ARG A 156 -1.24 -17.55 19.44
C ARG A 156 -1.43 -19.05 19.21
N GLY A 157 -0.31 -19.78 19.18
CA GLY A 157 -0.31 -21.24 19.02
C GLY A 157 -0.65 -21.76 17.61
N ARG A 158 -0.89 -20.89 16.64
CA ARG A 158 -1.16 -21.29 15.27
C ARG A 158 0.16 -21.48 14.49
N LYS A 159 0.33 -22.66 13.89
CA LYS A 159 1.50 -22.94 13.03
C LYS A 159 1.46 -22.19 11.71
N GLN A 160 0.29 -21.88 11.21
CA GLN A 160 0.05 -21.10 9.98
C GLN A 160 -1.06 -20.10 10.24
N LEU A 161 -0.78 -18.86 9.88
CA LEU A 161 -1.79 -17.82 9.85
C LEU A 161 -2.50 -17.86 8.50
N ARG A 162 -3.80 -17.68 8.51
CA ARG A 162 -4.64 -17.60 7.30
C ARG A 162 -5.65 -16.49 7.47
N LEU A 163 -5.65 -15.57 6.53
CA LEU A 163 -6.62 -14.49 6.45
C LEU A 163 -8.06 -14.96 6.69
N GLU A 164 -8.46 -16.05 6.03
CA GLU A 164 -9.84 -16.56 6.03
C GLU A 164 -10.41 -16.74 7.45
N TYR A 165 -9.63 -17.27 8.38
CA TYR A 165 -10.10 -17.49 9.76
C TYR A 165 -10.21 -16.17 10.54
N PHE A 166 -9.30 -15.25 10.33
CA PHE A 166 -9.35 -13.94 10.97
C PHE A 166 -10.50 -13.09 10.43
N TYR A 167 -10.69 -13.10 9.11
CA TYR A 167 -11.80 -12.43 8.45
C TYR A 167 -13.17 -12.93 8.94
N ARG A 168 -13.36 -14.25 9.07
CA ARG A 168 -14.60 -14.84 9.63
C ARG A 168 -14.86 -14.36 11.06
N ALA A 169 -13.83 -14.36 11.91
CA ALA A 169 -13.93 -13.86 13.28
C ALA A 169 -14.32 -12.37 13.31
N LEU A 170 -13.74 -11.56 12.42
CA LEU A 170 -14.11 -10.14 12.32
C LEU A 170 -15.52 -9.92 11.78
N ARG A 171 -15.98 -10.70 10.81
CA ARG A 171 -17.38 -10.64 10.36
C ARG A 171 -18.35 -10.98 11.49
N GLN A 172 -18.07 -12.04 12.25
CA GLN A 172 -18.88 -12.41 13.42
C GLN A 172 -18.88 -11.30 14.49
N LYS A 173 -17.70 -10.70 14.78
CA LYS A 173 -17.57 -9.60 15.74
C LYS A 173 -18.34 -8.34 15.33
N THR A 174 -18.30 -7.99 14.04
CA THR A 174 -18.83 -6.71 13.52
C THR A 174 -20.26 -6.81 13.01
N GLY A 175 -20.75 -8.01 12.71
CA GLY A 175 -22.04 -8.21 12.05
C GLY A 175 -22.04 -7.86 10.55
N ILE A 176 -20.92 -7.45 9.96
CA ILE A 176 -20.84 -7.04 8.55
C ILE A 176 -21.07 -8.26 7.64
N LEU A 177 -22.04 -8.14 6.72
CA LEU A 177 -22.55 -9.21 5.85
C LEU A 177 -22.92 -10.49 6.62
N MET A 178 -23.48 -10.33 7.82
CA MET A 178 -23.99 -11.43 8.65
C MET A 178 -25.50 -11.29 8.86
N GLU A 179 -26.20 -12.41 8.88
CA GLU A 179 -27.63 -12.50 9.17
C GLU A 179 -27.89 -13.76 9.98
N GLY A 180 -28.57 -13.64 11.13
CA GLY A 180 -28.87 -14.77 12.02
C GLY A 180 -27.60 -15.56 12.46
N GLY A 181 -26.44 -14.89 12.57
CA GLY A 181 -25.18 -15.54 12.93
C GLY A 181 -24.49 -16.29 11.79
N GLN A 182 -25.07 -16.28 10.59
CA GLN A 182 -24.53 -16.91 9.38
C GLN A 182 -24.09 -15.86 8.38
N PRO A 183 -23.12 -16.16 7.48
CA PRO A 183 -22.77 -15.24 6.41
C PRO A 183 -23.92 -15.06 5.42
N VAL A 184 -24.18 -13.82 5.02
CA VAL A 184 -25.15 -13.50 3.96
C VAL A 184 -24.81 -14.30 2.70
N GLY A 185 -25.82 -14.89 2.06
CA GLY A 185 -25.67 -15.77 0.90
C GLY A 185 -25.12 -17.18 1.24
N GLY A 186 -25.00 -17.55 2.51
CA GLY A 186 -24.59 -18.89 2.97
C GLY A 186 -23.11 -19.23 2.75
N GLN A 187 -22.31 -18.30 2.24
CA GLN A 187 -20.88 -18.50 1.94
C GLN A 187 -20.01 -17.43 2.60
N TRP A 188 -18.80 -17.83 3.00
CA TRP A 188 -17.84 -16.91 3.62
C TRP A 188 -17.08 -16.06 2.61
N ASN A 189 -16.94 -16.52 1.37
CA ASN A 189 -16.32 -15.78 0.28
C ASN A 189 -16.89 -16.18 -1.08
N PHE A 190 -16.74 -15.31 -2.06
CA PHE A 190 -17.22 -15.46 -3.43
C PHE A 190 -16.07 -15.34 -4.45
N ASP A 191 -14.84 -15.71 -4.06
CA ASP A 191 -13.65 -15.62 -4.93
C ASP A 191 -13.80 -16.32 -6.28
N ALA A 192 -14.57 -17.42 -6.30
CA ALA A 192 -14.79 -18.18 -7.55
C ALA A 192 -15.56 -17.36 -8.59
N ASP A 193 -16.45 -16.47 -8.14
CA ASP A 193 -17.30 -15.64 -8.99
C ASP A 193 -16.58 -14.37 -9.47
N ASN A 194 -15.43 -14.03 -8.86
CA ASN A 194 -14.71 -12.78 -9.01
C ASN A 194 -13.41 -12.92 -9.83
N ARG A 195 -13.39 -13.67 -10.95
CA ARG A 195 -12.18 -14.00 -11.73
C ARG A 195 -12.33 -13.83 -13.23
N ALA A 196 -13.26 -12.97 -13.67
CA ALA A 196 -13.44 -12.73 -15.10
C ALA A 196 -12.31 -11.85 -15.68
N SER A 197 -12.06 -12.02 -16.97
CA SER A 197 -11.28 -11.11 -17.80
C SER A 197 -12.21 -10.36 -18.76
N PHE A 198 -11.72 -9.24 -19.35
CA PHE A 198 -12.54 -8.43 -20.26
C PHE A 198 -12.78 -9.09 -21.63
N GLY A 199 -12.13 -10.20 -21.95
CA GLY A 199 -12.25 -10.87 -23.24
C GLY A 199 -11.69 -10.01 -24.38
N LYS A 200 -12.28 -10.17 -25.59
CA LYS A 200 -11.82 -9.45 -26.78
C LYS A 200 -12.33 -8.01 -26.86
N SER A 201 -13.46 -7.74 -26.21
CA SER A 201 -14.16 -6.45 -26.28
C SER A 201 -13.57 -5.38 -25.36
N GLY A 202 -12.68 -5.77 -24.46
CA GLY A 202 -12.12 -4.85 -23.46
C GLY A 202 -13.10 -4.48 -22.35
N PRO A 203 -12.73 -3.49 -21.51
CA PRO A 203 -13.51 -3.09 -20.34
C PRO A 203 -14.81 -2.33 -20.66
N GLY A 204 -15.07 -2.00 -21.92
CA GLY A 204 -16.21 -1.17 -22.33
C GLY A 204 -16.01 0.31 -21.99
N LEU A 205 -17.12 1.04 -21.95
CA LEU A 205 -17.09 2.45 -21.52
C LEU A 205 -17.06 2.52 -20.00
N LEU A 206 -15.90 2.88 -19.47
CA LEU A 206 -15.69 3.13 -18.05
C LEU A 206 -15.83 4.63 -17.77
N PRO A 207 -16.72 5.06 -16.88
CA PRO A 207 -16.67 6.43 -16.41
C PRO A 207 -15.33 6.66 -15.66
N PRO A 208 -14.60 7.75 -15.97
CA PRO A 208 -13.38 8.06 -15.22
C PRO A 208 -13.72 8.28 -13.75
N PRO A 209 -12.80 7.96 -12.82
CA PRO A 209 -13.01 8.28 -11.41
C PRO A 209 -13.10 9.79 -11.22
N SER A 210 -13.74 10.21 -10.13
CA SER A 210 -13.74 11.62 -9.70
C SER A 210 -12.31 12.16 -9.64
N ARG A 211 -12.10 13.33 -10.20
CA ARG A 211 -10.84 14.05 -10.20
C ARG A 211 -10.99 15.30 -9.33
N PHE A 212 -9.96 15.59 -8.57
CA PHE A 212 -9.94 16.73 -7.65
C PHE A 212 -8.88 17.72 -8.11
N GLU A 213 -9.31 18.84 -8.69
CA GLU A 213 -8.39 19.88 -9.13
C GLU A 213 -7.64 20.46 -7.93
N PRO A 214 -6.32 20.67 -8.04
CA PRO A 214 -5.52 21.27 -6.98
C PRO A 214 -6.01 22.68 -6.63
N ASP A 215 -6.39 22.87 -5.37
CA ASP A 215 -6.69 24.19 -4.81
C ASP A 215 -5.40 24.96 -4.45
N ALA A 216 -5.54 26.16 -3.86
CA ALA A 216 -4.39 27.02 -3.55
C ALA A 216 -3.36 26.34 -2.62
N ILE A 217 -3.83 25.57 -1.62
CA ILE A 217 -2.93 24.82 -0.70
C ILE A 217 -2.19 23.73 -1.46
N THR A 218 -2.90 22.96 -2.27
CA THR A 218 -2.31 21.87 -3.06
C THR A 218 -1.34 22.39 -4.12
N GLN A 219 -1.66 23.52 -4.77
CA GLN A 219 -0.77 24.18 -5.74
C GLN A 219 0.54 24.68 -5.08
N GLU A 220 0.45 25.26 -3.88
CA GLU A 220 1.63 25.65 -3.10
C GLU A 220 2.52 24.43 -2.79
N VAL A 221 1.93 23.32 -2.37
CA VAL A 221 2.64 22.07 -2.11
C VAL A 221 3.27 21.50 -3.39
N GLN A 222 2.56 21.52 -4.51
CA GLN A 222 3.10 21.07 -5.80
C GLN A 222 4.34 21.87 -6.20
N ALA A 223 4.31 23.19 -6.04
CA ALA A 223 5.45 24.06 -6.31
C ALA A 223 6.65 23.74 -5.39
N LEU A 224 6.38 23.56 -4.09
CA LEU A 224 7.39 23.17 -3.10
C LEU A 224 8.03 21.82 -3.44
N VAL A 225 7.22 20.80 -3.71
CA VAL A 225 7.69 19.44 -4.05
C VAL A 225 8.50 19.46 -5.35
N GLN A 226 8.04 20.19 -6.37
CA GLN A 226 8.75 20.29 -7.65
C GLN A 226 10.12 20.96 -7.48
N GLN A 227 10.24 21.94 -6.61
CA GLN A 227 11.50 22.63 -6.32
C GLN A 227 12.43 21.78 -5.45
N ARG A 228 11.93 21.30 -4.31
CA ARG A 228 12.74 20.63 -3.27
C ARG A 228 13.15 19.22 -3.65
N TYR A 229 12.24 18.48 -4.29
CA TYR A 229 12.43 17.10 -4.70
C TYR A 229 12.49 16.94 -6.22
N SER A 230 13.19 17.87 -6.91
CA SER A 230 13.27 17.91 -8.37
C SER A 230 13.76 16.60 -8.99
N HIS A 231 14.66 15.88 -8.31
CA HIS A 231 15.24 14.61 -8.76
C HIS A 231 14.42 13.37 -8.35
N HIS A 232 13.38 13.53 -7.53
CA HIS A 232 12.53 12.42 -7.14
C HIS A 232 11.64 11.94 -8.31
N PRO A 233 11.28 10.64 -8.34
CA PRO A 233 10.49 10.08 -9.44
C PRO A 233 9.08 10.64 -9.49
N GLY A 234 8.43 10.50 -10.64
CA GLY A 234 7.05 10.89 -10.85
C GLY A 234 6.87 12.35 -11.24
N SER A 235 5.61 12.75 -11.44
CA SER A 235 5.20 14.08 -11.88
C SER A 235 3.98 14.57 -11.12
N VAL A 236 3.90 15.86 -10.81
CA VAL A 236 2.72 16.48 -10.19
C VAL A 236 1.69 17.01 -11.20
N GLN A 237 1.98 16.94 -12.50
CA GLN A 237 1.14 17.56 -13.55
C GLN A 237 -0.25 16.94 -13.67
N SER A 238 -0.37 15.63 -13.46
CA SER A 238 -1.65 14.91 -13.53
C SER A 238 -2.27 14.64 -12.18
N PHE A 239 -1.83 15.35 -11.14
CA PHE A 239 -2.31 15.16 -9.78
C PHE A 239 -3.81 15.44 -9.65
N ALA A 240 -4.55 14.50 -9.12
CA ALA A 240 -5.99 14.60 -8.93
C ALA A 240 -6.49 13.74 -7.76
N TRP A 241 -5.62 13.44 -6.81
CA TRP A 241 -5.94 12.65 -5.62
C TRP A 241 -6.74 13.48 -4.60
N PRO A 242 -7.68 12.85 -3.86
CA PRO A 242 -8.35 13.50 -2.75
C PRO A 242 -7.35 13.80 -1.62
N VAL A 243 -7.35 15.02 -1.13
CA VAL A 243 -6.48 15.50 -0.03
C VAL A 243 -7.29 16.08 1.13
N THR A 244 -8.61 16.10 1.02
CA THR A 244 -9.54 16.48 2.12
C THR A 244 -10.55 15.38 2.37
N ARG A 245 -11.18 15.40 3.55
CA ARG A 245 -12.25 14.46 3.90
C ARG A 245 -13.44 14.56 2.95
N GLU A 246 -13.84 15.77 2.56
CA GLU A 246 -14.96 16.03 1.66
C GLU A 246 -14.69 15.42 0.26
N GLN A 247 -13.48 15.59 -0.25
CA GLN A 247 -13.04 14.98 -1.50
C GLN A 247 -13.02 13.45 -1.40
N ALA A 248 -12.54 12.93 -0.28
CA ALA A 248 -12.49 11.48 -0.03
C ALA A 248 -13.90 10.87 0.07
N LEU A 249 -14.86 11.54 0.70
CA LEU A 249 -16.28 11.13 0.73
C LEU A 249 -16.91 11.17 -0.67
N SER A 250 -16.59 12.18 -1.48
CA SER A 250 -17.02 12.24 -2.88
C SER A 250 -16.47 11.09 -3.70
N ALA A 251 -15.18 10.74 -3.52
CA ALA A 251 -14.55 9.57 -4.16
C ALA A 251 -15.23 8.26 -3.74
N LEU A 252 -15.60 8.12 -2.47
CA LEU A 252 -16.35 6.97 -1.97
C LEU A 252 -17.71 6.86 -2.65
N ALA A 253 -18.47 7.94 -2.71
CA ALA A 253 -19.80 7.96 -3.34
C ALA A 253 -19.72 7.58 -4.83
N ASP A 254 -18.72 8.12 -5.55
CA ASP A 254 -18.45 7.79 -6.95
C ASP A 254 -18.10 6.29 -7.13
N PHE A 255 -17.23 5.73 -6.31
CA PHE A 255 -16.90 4.32 -6.36
C PHE A 255 -18.13 3.42 -6.13
N ILE A 256 -18.91 3.70 -5.10
CA ILE A 256 -20.11 2.92 -4.76
C ILE A 256 -21.11 2.94 -5.92
N ALA A 257 -21.32 4.08 -6.54
CA ALA A 257 -22.29 4.24 -7.62
C ALA A 257 -21.82 3.65 -8.95
N GLN A 258 -20.54 3.85 -9.32
CA GLN A 258 -20.08 3.61 -10.69
C GLN A 258 -19.27 2.32 -10.86
N ARG A 259 -18.52 1.88 -9.83
CA ARG A 259 -17.52 0.80 -10.00
C ARG A 259 -17.77 -0.42 -9.13
N LEU A 260 -18.31 -0.25 -7.91
CA LEU A 260 -18.56 -1.36 -7.00
C LEU A 260 -19.37 -2.50 -7.64
N PRO A 261 -20.42 -2.25 -8.47
CA PRO A 261 -21.20 -3.32 -9.09
C PRO A 261 -20.38 -4.30 -9.92
N SER A 262 -19.31 -3.81 -10.59
CA SER A 262 -18.44 -4.62 -11.44
C SER A 262 -17.07 -4.91 -10.83
N PHE A 263 -16.76 -4.31 -9.69
CA PHE A 263 -15.47 -4.46 -8.99
C PHE A 263 -15.12 -5.93 -8.77
N GLY A 264 -16.02 -6.69 -8.15
CA GLY A 264 -15.76 -8.09 -7.84
C GLY A 264 -15.42 -8.91 -9.06
N LEU A 265 -16.27 -8.84 -10.09
CA LEU A 265 -16.13 -9.62 -11.32
C LEU A 265 -14.77 -9.39 -12.01
N TYR A 266 -14.27 -8.14 -12.04
CA TYR A 266 -13.09 -7.73 -12.78
C TYR A 266 -11.91 -7.30 -11.89
N GLN A 267 -11.92 -7.63 -10.60
CA GLN A 267 -10.86 -7.20 -9.67
C GLN A 267 -9.44 -7.66 -10.07
N ASP A 268 -9.32 -8.77 -10.81
CA ASP A 268 -8.06 -9.34 -11.27
C ASP A 268 -7.73 -8.98 -12.73
N ALA A 269 -8.65 -8.33 -13.46
CA ALA A 269 -8.46 -7.99 -14.86
C ALA A 269 -7.57 -6.75 -15.03
N MET A 270 -6.77 -6.76 -16.10
CA MET A 270 -5.88 -5.66 -16.51
C MET A 270 -6.16 -5.31 -17.96
N TRP A 271 -5.89 -4.06 -18.35
CA TRP A 271 -5.99 -3.64 -19.75
C TRP A 271 -4.98 -2.53 -20.04
N GLU A 272 -4.26 -2.66 -21.15
CA GLU A 272 -3.22 -1.71 -21.53
C GLU A 272 -3.81 -0.30 -21.70
N GLY A 273 -3.19 0.69 -21.05
CA GLY A 273 -3.61 2.08 -21.07
C GLY A 273 -4.79 2.42 -20.14
N GLU A 274 -5.42 1.43 -19.49
CA GLU A 274 -6.54 1.65 -18.55
C GLU A 274 -6.05 1.62 -17.11
N VAL A 275 -5.77 2.80 -16.57
CA VAL A 275 -5.17 2.98 -15.23
C VAL A 275 -6.13 2.56 -14.10
N TRP A 276 -7.41 2.92 -14.24
CA TRP A 276 -8.33 2.93 -13.10
C TRP A 276 -9.25 1.72 -13.03
N LEU A 277 -9.72 1.25 -14.16
CA LEU A 277 -10.68 0.16 -14.29
C LEU A 277 -11.83 0.26 -13.25
N TYR A 278 -12.19 -0.84 -12.61
CA TYR A 278 -13.27 -0.88 -11.62
C TYR A 278 -12.77 -0.77 -10.17
N HIS A 279 -11.49 -0.41 -9.94
CA HIS A 279 -10.92 -0.30 -8.61
C HIS A 279 -11.39 0.96 -7.86
N SER A 280 -11.34 0.89 -6.51
CA SER A 280 -11.95 1.93 -5.66
C SER A 280 -11.13 3.22 -5.56
N HIS A 281 -9.81 3.15 -5.68
CA HIS A 281 -8.84 4.25 -5.44
C HIS A 281 -8.94 4.87 -4.03
N LEU A 282 -9.59 4.18 -3.08
CA LEU A 282 -9.82 4.68 -1.71
C LEU A 282 -8.66 4.38 -0.75
N SER A 283 -7.69 3.56 -1.15
CA SER A 283 -6.58 3.14 -0.29
C SER A 283 -5.78 4.31 0.28
N CYS A 284 -5.50 5.33 -0.53
CA CYS A 284 -4.81 6.53 -0.09
C CYS A 284 -5.61 7.27 1.00
N ALA A 285 -6.89 7.56 0.76
CA ALA A 285 -7.77 8.24 1.71
C ALA A 285 -7.97 7.43 3.00
N LEU A 286 -8.04 6.10 2.92
CA LEU A 286 -8.10 5.20 4.08
C LEU A 286 -6.79 5.20 4.88
N ASN A 287 -5.65 5.24 4.22
CA ASN A 287 -4.36 5.16 4.90
C ASN A 287 -3.92 6.50 5.49
N LEU A 288 -4.31 7.63 4.89
CA LEU A 288 -4.21 8.96 5.49
C LEU A 288 -5.27 9.25 6.57
N LYS A 289 -6.27 8.36 6.70
CA LYS A 289 -7.41 8.45 7.63
C LYS A 289 -8.39 9.60 7.31
N LEU A 290 -8.42 10.05 6.07
CA LEU A 290 -9.47 10.95 5.57
C LEU A 290 -10.84 10.24 5.51
N LEU A 291 -10.86 8.91 5.33
CA LEU A 291 -12.04 8.05 5.40
C LEU A 291 -11.92 7.06 6.55
N ASN A 292 -12.98 6.87 7.32
CA ASN A 292 -13.05 5.78 8.28
C ASN A 292 -13.51 4.49 7.58
N PRO A 293 -12.82 3.34 7.75
CA PRO A 293 -13.22 2.08 7.12
C PRO A 293 -14.63 1.62 7.50
N ARG A 294 -15.18 2.05 8.65
CA ARG A 294 -16.56 1.75 9.05
C ARG A 294 -17.58 2.39 8.13
N GLU A 295 -17.39 3.65 7.75
CA GLU A 295 -18.28 4.35 6.81
C GLU A 295 -18.16 3.77 5.40
N VAL A 296 -16.96 3.37 4.97
CA VAL A 296 -16.74 2.73 3.68
C VAL A 296 -17.46 1.39 3.58
N LEU A 297 -17.36 0.55 4.62
CA LEU A 297 -18.04 -0.74 4.65
C LEU A 297 -19.56 -0.59 4.81
N ALA A 298 -20.02 0.39 5.57
CA ALA A 298 -21.46 0.69 5.68
C ALA A 298 -22.05 1.09 4.33
N ALA A 299 -21.37 1.95 3.56
CA ALA A 299 -21.79 2.36 2.22
C ALA A 299 -21.86 1.17 1.24
N ALA A 300 -20.86 0.28 1.26
CA ALA A 300 -20.85 -0.90 0.41
C ALA A 300 -21.96 -1.89 0.80
N GLN A 301 -22.20 -2.12 2.09
CA GLN A 301 -23.29 -2.98 2.57
C GLN A 301 -24.65 -2.40 2.22
N GLN A 302 -24.82 -1.09 2.34
CA GLN A 302 -26.05 -0.41 1.93
C GLN A 302 -26.33 -0.56 0.44
N ALA A 303 -25.31 -0.45 -0.42
CA ALA A 303 -25.45 -0.65 -1.86
C ALA A 303 -25.94 -2.09 -2.19
N TYR A 304 -25.46 -3.09 -1.46
CA TYR A 304 -26.00 -4.46 -1.58
C TYR A 304 -27.46 -4.54 -1.14
N GLN A 305 -27.80 -4.02 0.03
CA GLN A 305 -29.15 -4.07 0.58
C GLN A 305 -30.19 -3.36 -0.31
N GLN A 306 -29.76 -2.33 -1.03
CA GLN A 306 -30.59 -1.59 -2.00
C GLN A 306 -30.61 -2.24 -3.40
N GLY A 307 -29.90 -3.35 -3.61
CA GLY A 307 -29.83 -4.03 -4.91
C GLY A 307 -28.98 -3.33 -5.96
N HIS A 308 -28.16 -2.32 -5.57
CA HIS A 308 -27.30 -1.57 -6.48
C HIS A 308 -25.99 -2.34 -6.83
N ALA A 309 -25.53 -3.20 -5.94
CA ALA A 309 -24.33 -4.00 -6.16
C ALA A 309 -24.57 -5.48 -5.79
N PRO A 310 -24.05 -6.45 -6.57
CA PRO A 310 -24.23 -7.87 -6.28
C PRO A 310 -23.37 -8.30 -5.09
N LEU A 311 -23.85 -9.28 -4.33
CA LEU A 311 -23.16 -9.81 -3.13
C LEU A 311 -21.70 -10.21 -3.38
N PRO A 312 -21.33 -10.91 -4.48
CA PRO A 312 -19.94 -11.26 -4.73
C PRO A 312 -19.02 -10.04 -4.82
N ALA A 313 -19.45 -8.95 -5.46
CA ALA A 313 -18.66 -7.72 -5.56
C ALA A 313 -18.50 -7.03 -4.19
N VAL A 314 -19.59 -6.92 -3.43
CA VAL A 314 -19.57 -6.30 -2.10
C VAL A 314 -18.75 -7.12 -1.12
N GLU A 315 -18.90 -8.45 -1.08
CA GLU A 315 -18.11 -9.34 -0.22
C GLU A 315 -16.61 -9.25 -0.60
N GLY A 316 -16.31 -9.30 -1.90
CA GLY A 316 -14.94 -9.15 -2.37
C GLY A 316 -14.32 -7.84 -1.92
N PHE A 317 -15.05 -6.72 -1.95
CA PHE A 317 -14.58 -5.42 -1.47
C PHE A 317 -14.46 -5.37 0.07
N VAL A 318 -15.46 -5.84 0.79
CA VAL A 318 -15.45 -5.92 2.27
C VAL A 318 -14.23 -6.72 2.75
N ARG A 319 -13.88 -7.83 2.06
CA ARG A 319 -12.74 -8.67 2.42
C ARG A 319 -11.39 -7.95 2.24
N GLN A 320 -11.26 -6.98 1.32
CA GLN A 320 -10.04 -6.19 1.23
C GLN A 320 -9.84 -5.31 2.48
N ILE A 321 -10.92 -4.75 3.02
CA ILE A 321 -10.85 -3.80 4.16
C ILE A 321 -10.93 -4.54 5.50
N LEU A 322 -12.00 -5.32 5.74
CA LEU A 322 -12.20 -6.05 6.99
C LEU A 322 -11.28 -7.28 7.12
N GLY A 323 -10.84 -7.83 5.99
CA GLY A 323 -9.94 -8.98 5.97
C GLY A 323 -8.48 -8.57 5.82
N TRP A 324 -8.06 -8.26 4.60
CA TRP A 324 -6.63 -8.06 4.29
C TRP A 324 -6.03 -6.89 5.05
N ARG A 325 -6.66 -5.74 5.10
CA ARG A 325 -6.13 -4.56 5.78
C ARG A 325 -5.90 -4.82 7.28
N GLU A 326 -6.82 -5.48 7.95
CA GLU A 326 -6.71 -5.87 9.37
C GLU A 326 -5.62 -6.92 9.58
N TYR A 327 -5.58 -7.94 8.71
CA TYR A 327 -4.64 -9.05 8.79
C TYR A 327 -3.18 -8.60 8.57
N VAL A 328 -2.94 -7.75 7.56
CA VAL A 328 -1.62 -7.19 7.24
C VAL A 328 -1.08 -6.36 8.39
N ARG A 329 -1.92 -5.48 8.98
CA ARG A 329 -1.54 -4.71 10.16
C ARG A 329 -1.17 -5.61 11.35
N GLY A 330 -1.94 -6.68 11.54
CA GLY A 330 -1.65 -7.67 12.58
C GLY A 330 -0.30 -8.35 12.38
N ILE A 331 0.00 -8.81 11.17
CA ILE A 331 1.31 -9.39 10.81
C ILE A 331 2.43 -8.39 11.10
N TYR A 332 2.31 -7.16 10.59
CA TYR A 332 3.31 -6.12 10.77
C TYR A 332 3.66 -5.92 12.24
N TRP A 333 2.70 -5.53 13.07
CA TRP A 333 2.95 -5.18 14.46
C TRP A 333 3.35 -6.37 15.37
N THR A 334 2.97 -7.59 14.98
CA THR A 334 3.34 -8.80 15.72
C THR A 334 4.78 -9.23 15.46
N HIS A 335 5.32 -8.92 14.27
CA HIS A 335 6.61 -9.44 13.83
C HIS A 335 7.71 -8.39 13.66
N MET A 336 7.38 -7.07 13.70
CA MET A 336 8.41 -6.03 13.70
C MET A 336 9.26 -6.06 14.99
N PRO A 337 10.55 -5.68 14.92
CA PRO A 337 11.30 -5.20 13.75
C PRO A 337 11.82 -6.29 12.80
N HIS A 338 11.87 -7.54 13.22
CA HIS A 338 12.54 -8.62 12.47
C HIS A 338 11.86 -8.94 11.12
N TYR A 339 10.59 -8.58 10.97
CA TYR A 339 9.88 -8.84 9.72
C TYR A 339 10.53 -8.16 8.50
N ALA A 340 11.09 -6.97 8.68
CA ALA A 340 11.76 -6.22 7.62
C ALA A 340 13.02 -6.91 7.08
N GLU A 341 13.60 -7.85 7.85
CA GLU A 341 14.85 -8.55 7.49
C GLU A 341 14.61 -9.86 6.73
N HIS A 342 13.35 -10.29 6.59
CA HIS A 342 13.03 -11.57 5.97
C HIS A 342 13.47 -11.67 4.52
N ASN A 343 14.16 -12.76 4.18
CA ASN A 343 14.57 -13.13 2.83
C ASN A 343 14.74 -14.66 2.73
N ALA A 344 13.63 -15.40 2.91
CA ALA A 344 13.64 -16.87 2.94
C ALA A 344 14.14 -17.52 1.65
N LEU A 345 14.02 -16.80 0.50
CA LEU A 345 14.51 -17.27 -0.79
C LEU A 345 15.98 -16.90 -1.05
N GLN A 346 16.62 -16.17 -0.13
CA GLN A 346 18.01 -15.69 -0.26
C GLN A 346 18.26 -14.90 -1.56
N ALA A 347 17.25 -14.18 -2.03
CA ALA A 347 17.31 -13.35 -3.24
C ALA A 347 18.22 -12.13 -3.03
N GLN A 348 19.13 -11.85 -3.98
CA GLN A 348 20.16 -10.82 -3.85
C GLN A 348 20.30 -9.93 -5.10
N ALA A 349 19.54 -10.19 -6.17
CA ALA A 349 19.61 -9.37 -7.37
C ALA A 349 19.16 -7.93 -7.07
N PRO A 350 19.79 -6.90 -7.64
CA PRO A 350 19.34 -5.53 -7.53
C PRO A 350 18.02 -5.34 -8.29
N LEU A 351 17.24 -4.33 -7.90
CA LEU A 351 16.08 -3.92 -8.65
C LEU A 351 16.52 -3.32 -10.00
N PRO A 352 15.99 -3.81 -11.16
CA PRO A 352 16.39 -3.29 -12.46
C PRO A 352 16.03 -1.81 -12.66
N ASP A 353 16.90 -1.05 -13.35
CA ASP A 353 16.74 0.39 -13.57
C ASP A 353 15.43 0.78 -14.25
N PHE A 354 14.89 -0.10 -15.10
CA PHE A 354 13.61 0.18 -15.76
C PHE A 354 12.42 0.31 -14.80
N TYR A 355 12.53 -0.10 -13.54
CA TYR A 355 11.52 0.20 -12.52
C TYR A 355 11.39 1.70 -12.25
N TRP A 356 12.43 2.47 -12.55
CA TRP A 356 12.46 3.93 -12.40
C TRP A 356 12.14 4.70 -13.67
N THR A 357 12.09 4.03 -14.82
CA THR A 357 11.90 4.69 -16.14
C THR A 357 10.72 4.13 -16.94
N GLY A 358 10.37 2.86 -16.72
CA GLY A 358 9.44 2.10 -17.57
C GLY A 358 10.02 1.77 -18.94
N ASP A 359 11.35 1.83 -19.11
CA ASP A 359 12.02 1.53 -20.38
C ASP A 359 12.35 0.04 -20.48
N THR A 360 11.38 -0.72 -20.92
CA THR A 360 11.46 -2.17 -21.14
C THR A 360 10.63 -2.60 -22.32
N GLU A 361 11.07 -3.67 -23.01
CA GLU A 361 10.34 -4.26 -24.13
C GLU A 361 9.15 -5.14 -23.67
N MET A 362 9.09 -5.49 -22.38
CA MET A 362 7.96 -6.24 -21.80
C MET A 362 6.75 -5.32 -21.65
N ALA A 363 5.77 -5.42 -22.57
CA ALA A 363 4.62 -4.50 -22.64
C ALA A 363 3.87 -4.36 -21.31
N CYS A 364 3.63 -5.46 -20.59
CA CYS A 364 2.93 -5.45 -19.30
C CYS A 364 3.70 -4.70 -18.20
N LEU A 365 5.02 -4.85 -18.12
CA LEU A 365 5.86 -4.12 -17.18
C LEU A 365 5.97 -2.65 -17.55
N ARG A 366 6.20 -2.36 -18.83
CA ARG A 366 6.26 -0.98 -19.34
C ARG A 366 5.00 -0.20 -18.99
N ASP A 367 3.84 -0.76 -19.26
CA ASP A 367 2.56 -0.12 -18.98
C ASP A 367 2.35 0.08 -17.48
N ALA A 368 2.49 -0.97 -16.66
CA ALA A 368 2.30 -0.89 -15.21
C ALA A 368 3.28 0.08 -14.53
N ILE A 369 4.55 0.12 -14.95
CA ILE A 369 5.56 1.01 -14.36
C ILE A 369 5.33 2.46 -14.79
N ARG A 370 5.08 2.72 -16.08
CA ARG A 370 4.78 4.07 -16.57
C ARG A 370 3.54 4.64 -15.93
N GLN A 371 2.48 3.85 -15.79
CA GLN A 371 1.28 4.21 -15.04
C GLN A 371 1.63 4.57 -13.57
N THR A 372 2.42 3.73 -12.91
CA THR A 372 2.86 3.96 -11.53
C THR A 372 3.61 5.29 -11.39
N LEU A 373 4.57 5.55 -12.25
CA LEU A 373 5.36 6.79 -12.22
C LEU A 373 4.53 8.03 -12.60
N ALA A 374 3.54 7.88 -13.49
CA ALA A 374 2.68 8.99 -13.89
C ALA A 374 1.63 9.37 -12.83
N HIS A 375 1.08 8.38 -12.11
CA HIS A 375 -0.06 8.58 -11.22
C HIS A 375 0.19 8.23 -9.76
N GLY A 376 1.35 7.67 -9.41
CA GLY A 376 1.61 7.12 -8.08
C GLY A 376 0.74 5.90 -7.77
N TYR A 377 0.23 5.20 -8.81
CA TYR A 377 -0.79 4.16 -8.66
C TYR A 377 -0.63 3.01 -9.65
N ALA A 378 -0.82 1.81 -9.15
CA ALA A 378 -1.19 0.62 -9.88
C ALA A 378 -2.15 -0.20 -9.00
N HIS A 379 -3.13 -0.89 -9.58
CA HIS A 379 -4.02 -1.72 -8.78
C HIS A 379 -3.29 -3.00 -8.31
N HIS A 380 -3.86 -3.66 -7.29
CA HIS A 380 -3.22 -4.77 -6.58
C HIS A 380 -2.65 -5.86 -7.50
N ILE A 381 -3.38 -6.24 -8.54
CA ILE A 381 -2.94 -7.30 -9.46
C ILE A 381 -1.74 -6.87 -10.31
N GLN A 382 -1.65 -5.62 -10.73
CA GLN A 382 -0.46 -5.10 -11.40
C GLN A 382 0.75 -5.12 -10.44
N ARG A 383 0.54 -4.73 -9.16
CA ARG A 383 1.61 -4.80 -8.14
C ARG A 383 2.03 -6.25 -7.87
N LEU A 384 1.07 -7.16 -7.67
CA LEU A 384 1.37 -8.55 -7.30
C LEU A 384 1.85 -9.38 -8.49
N MET A 385 1.10 -9.37 -9.61
CA MET A 385 1.26 -10.32 -10.70
C MET A 385 1.99 -9.78 -11.93
N VAL A 386 2.41 -8.52 -11.90
CA VAL A 386 3.26 -7.93 -12.94
C VAL A 386 4.57 -7.47 -12.33
N THR A 387 4.62 -6.34 -11.64
CA THR A 387 5.87 -5.80 -11.10
C THR A 387 6.46 -6.69 -10.00
N GLY A 388 5.67 -7.10 -9.02
CA GLY A 388 6.12 -7.98 -7.95
C GLY A 388 6.49 -9.38 -8.42
N LEU A 389 5.69 -9.99 -9.29
CA LEU A 389 5.98 -11.30 -9.84
C LEU A 389 7.30 -11.31 -10.63
N TYR A 390 7.55 -10.29 -11.46
CA TYR A 390 8.80 -10.23 -12.19
C TYR A 390 10.01 -10.12 -11.25
N ALA A 391 9.93 -9.25 -10.23
CA ALA A 391 10.97 -9.09 -9.23
C ALA A 391 11.25 -10.41 -8.48
N LEU A 392 10.19 -11.12 -8.06
CA LEU A 392 10.29 -12.42 -7.40
C LEU A 392 10.99 -13.46 -8.29
N LEU A 393 10.56 -13.60 -9.55
CA LEU A 393 11.11 -14.58 -10.48
C LEU A 393 12.55 -14.24 -10.90
N LEU A 394 12.89 -12.96 -10.97
CA LEU A 394 14.26 -12.50 -11.25
C LEU A 394 15.21 -12.78 -10.07
N GLY A 395 14.67 -12.86 -8.84
CA GLY A 395 15.43 -13.02 -7.60
C GLY A 395 15.91 -11.69 -7.02
N VAL A 396 15.14 -10.61 -7.21
CA VAL A 396 15.43 -9.28 -6.64
C VAL A 396 15.35 -9.35 -5.12
N LYS A 397 16.28 -8.66 -4.45
CA LYS A 397 16.28 -8.54 -3.00
C LYS A 397 14.95 -7.95 -2.51
N PRO A 398 14.21 -8.63 -1.59
CA PRO A 398 12.88 -8.20 -1.18
C PRO A 398 12.83 -6.78 -0.62
N GLN A 399 13.90 -6.35 0.07
CA GLN A 399 14.00 -5.00 0.64
C GLN A 399 14.06 -3.92 -0.44
N ASP A 400 14.68 -4.18 -1.60
CA ASP A 400 14.74 -3.23 -2.71
C ASP A 400 13.36 -3.08 -3.36
N VAL A 401 12.60 -4.17 -3.46
CA VAL A 401 11.19 -4.14 -3.93
C VAL A 401 10.32 -3.36 -2.95
N HIS A 402 10.48 -3.57 -1.65
CA HIS A 402 9.81 -2.84 -0.59
C HIS A 402 10.09 -1.33 -0.68
N GLN A 403 11.36 -0.94 -0.78
CA GLN A 403 11.74 0.47 -0.89
C GLN A 403 11.11 1.13 -2.12
N TRP A 404 11.11 0.45 -3.26
CA TRP A 404 10.48 0.99 -4.45
C TRP A 404 8.98 1.15 -4.26
N TYR A 405 8.26 0.15 -3.71
CA TYR A 405 6.81 0.22 -3.49
C TYR A 405 6.45 1.32 -2.49
N LEU A 406 7.17 1.39 -1.36
CA LEU A 406 6.93 2.42 -0.36
C LEU A 406 7.18 3.83 -0.91
N GLY A 407 8.18 3.97 -1.80
CA GLY A 407 8.52 5.25 -2.41
C GLY A 407 7.54 5.72 -3.48
N VAL A 408 7.05 4.82 -4.36
CA VAL A 408 6.32 5.25 -5.57
C VAL A 408 4.81 5.34 -5.40
N TYR A 409 4.18 4.55 -4.52
CA TYR A 409 2.72 4.52 -4.39
C TYR A 409 2.20 5.55 -3.39
N VAL A 410 1.18 6.32 -3.79
CA VAL A 410 0.55 7.36 -2.95
C VAL A 410 -0.16 6.81 -1.71
N ASP A 411 -0.53 5.54 -1.73
CA ASP A 411 -1.21 4.86 -0.62
C ASP A 411 -0.26 4.07 0.29
N ALA A 412 1.05 4.09 0.00
CA ALA A 412 2.02 3.30 0.73
C ALA A 412 2.33 3.92 2.11
N VAL A 413 2.02 3.16 3.15
CA VAL A 413 2.44 3.35 4.54
C VAL A 413 3.05 2.02 4.99
N GLU A 414 4.10 2.04 5.82
CA GLU A 414 4.93 0.86 6.07
C GLU A 414 4.13 -0.35 6.58
N TRP A 415 3.17 -0.15 7.50
CA TRP A 415 2.38 -1.26 8.07
C TRP A 415 1.57 -2.04 7.02
N VAL A 416 1.13 -1.40 5.93
CA VAL A 416 0.34 -2.07 4.88
C VAL A 416 1.24 -2.54 3.74
N GLU A 417 2.29 -1.78 3.42
CA GLU A 417 3.12 -2.07 2.26
C GLU A 417 4.12 -3.21 2.54
N LEU A 418 4.87 -3.12 3.65
CA LEU A 418 5.94 -4.07 3.97
C LEU A 418 5.47 -5.55 3.99
N PRO A 419 4.40 -5.95 4.70
CA PRO A 419 3.96 -7.34 4.67
C PRO A 419 3.37 -7.75 3.31
N ASN A 420 2.69 -6.84 2.60
CA ASN A 420 2.20 -7.13 1.25
C ASN A 420 3.35 -7.40 0.29
N THR A 421 4.45 -6.66 0.41
CA THR A 421 5.62 -6.88 -0.44
C THR A 421 6.42 -8.09 0.00
N LEU A 422 6.95 -8.12 1.23
CA LEU A 422 7.80 -9.21 1.68
C LEU A 422 7.04 -10.54 1.78
N GLY A 423 5.84 -10.54 2.37
CA GLY A 423 5.08 -11.75 2.61
C GLY A 423 4.29 -12.24 1.40
N MET A 424 3.47 -11.37 0.79
CA MET A 424 2.59 -11.79 -0.30
C MET A 424 3.32 -11.81 -1.66
N SER A 425 4.00 -10.73 -2.02
CA SER A 425 4.60 -10.57 -3.34
C SER A 425 5.89 -11.36 -3.48
N GLN A 426 6.82 -11.22 -2.52
CA GLN A 426 8.18 -11.77 -2.61
C GLN A 426 8.35 -13.10 -1.86
N PHE A 427 7.33 -13.57 -1.13
CA PHE A 427 7.41 -14.79 -0.32
C PHE A 427 8.66 -14.84 0.59
N ALA A 428 9.15 -13.68 0.98
CA ALA A 428 10.37 -13.51 1.75
C ALA A 428 10.22 -13.97 3.21
N ASP A 429 8.99 -14.02 3.75
CA ASP A 429 8.69 -14.50 5.09
C ASP A 429 8.52 -16.04 5.20
N GLY A 430 8.79 -16.75 4.10
CA GLY A 430 8.73 -18.21 4.06
C GLY A 430 7.31 -18.78 4.23
N GLY A 431 6.28 -17.97 4.02
CA GLY A 431 4.88 -18.40 4.06
C GLY A 431 4.15 -18.10 5.38
N LEU A 432 4.65 -17.15 6.16
CA LEU A 432 3.96 -16.65 7.36
C LEU A 432 2.64 -15.95 6.98
N MET A 433 2.69 -15.03 6.01
CA MET A 433 1.53 -14.27 5.54
C MET A 433 0.75 -15.02 4.47
N ALA A 434 1.44 -15.52 3.44
CA ALA A 434 0.85 -16.20 2.29
C ALA A 434 1.10 -17.70 2.35
N SER A 435 0.06 -18.51 2.11
CA SER A 435 0.17 -19.98 2.23
C SER A 435 0.96 -20.67 1.11
N LYS A 436 1.35 -19.93 0.06
CA LYS A 436 2.21 -20.34 -1.07
C LYS A 436 2.73 -19.11 -1.78
N PRO A 437 3.85 -19.21 -2.53
CA PRO A 437 4.27 -18.13 -3.40
C PRO A 437 3.25 -17.88 -4.52
N TYR A 438 3.03 -16.61 -4.84
CA TYR A 438 2.17 -16.19 -5.95
C TYR A 438 2.99 -16.12 -7.24
N ILE A 439 3.26 -17.30 -7.82
CA ILE A 439 4.02 -17.43 -9.06
C ILE A 439 3.14 -17.86 -10.23
N ALA A 440 3.43 -17.30 -11.39
CA ALA A 440 2.76 -17.63 -12.66
C ALA A 440 3.68 -17.38 -13.85
N SER A 441 3.42 -18.07 -14.96
CA SER A 441 4.05 -17.77 -16.25
C SER A 441 3.36 -16.60 -16.96
N GLY A 442 3.92 -16.11 -18.05
CA GLY A 442 3.32 -15.07 -18.88
C GLY A 442 1.89 -15.38 -19.36
N LYS A 443 1.48 -16.66 -19.38
CA LYS A 443 0.11 -17.07 -19.71
C LYS A 443 -0.95 -16.54 -18.73
N TYR A 444 -0.59 -16.25 -17.50
CA TYR A 444 -1.51 -15.59 -16.57
C TYR A 444 -1.81 -14.16 -17.04
N ILE A 445 -0.78 -13.39 -17.36
CA ILE A 445 -0.91 -12.01 -17.86
C ILE A 445 -1.69 -12.00 -19.17
N ASP A 446 -1.41 -12.93 -20.09
CA ASP A 446 -2.11 -13.07 -21.37
C ASP A 446 -3.61 -13.33 -21.19
N ARG A 447 -3.96 -14.17 -20.22
CA ARG A 447 -5.37 -14.47 -19.90
C ARG A 447 -6.10 -13.29 -19.27
N MET A 448 -5.42 -12.52 -18.40
CA MET A 448 -6.04 -11.47 -17.59
C MET A 448 -5.92 -10.08 -18.20
N SER A 449 -5.25 -9.94 -19.36
CA SER A 449 -5.01 -8.65 -20.01
C SER A 449 -4.94 -8.77 -21.54
N ASN A 450 -4.75 -7.63 -22.19
CA ASN A 450 -4.46 -7.56 -23.63
C ASN A 450 -2.98 -7.28 -23.95
N HIS A 451 -2.11 -7.10 -22.96
CA HIS A 451 -0.71 -6.69 -23.16
C HIS A 451 0.09 -7.62 -24.07
N CYS A 452 -0.17 -8.94 -24.00
CA CYS A 452 0.57 -9.91 -24.80
C CYS A 452 0.27 -9.85 -26.30
N LYS A 453 -0.87 -9.24 -26.71
CA LYS A 453 -1.25 -9.12 -28.13
C LYS A 453 -0.29 -8.21 -28.92
N GLY A 454 0.23 -7.15 -28.28
CA GLY A 454 1.18 -6.21 -28.88
C GLY A 454 2.62 -6.40 -28.43
N CYS A 455 2.89 -7.39 -27.57
CA CYS A 455 4.23 -7.63 -27.03
C CYS A 455 5.10 -8.42 -28.03
N ARG A 456 6.40 -8.08 -28.09
CA ARG A 456 7.36 -8.87 -28.91
C ARG A 456 7.56 -10.29 -28.37
N PHE A 457 7.28 -10.52 -27.09
CA PHE A 457 7.47 -11.80 -26.43
C PHE A 457 6.20 -12.64 -26.43
N ASN A 458 6.35 -13.94 -26.71
CA ASN A 458 5.26 -14.90 -26.71
C ASN A 458 5.11 -15.56 -25.34
N PRO A 459 3.98 -15.37 -24.62
CA PRO A 459 3.77 -15.93 -23.27
C PRO A 459 3.76 -17.46 -23.22
N ALA A 460 3.62 -18.15 -24.37
CA ALA A 460 3.68 -19.62 -24.44
C ALA A 460 5.09 -20.17 -24.58
N GLN A 461 6.09 -19.33 -24.93
CA GLN A 461 7.46 -19.76 -25.18
C GLN A 461 8.35 -19.48 -23.95
N ALA A 462 9.16 -20.49 -23.58
CA ALA A 462 10.12 -20.39 -22.48
C ALA A 462 11.57 -20.24 -22.97
N THR A 463 11.83 -20.50 -24.25
CA THR A 463 13.17 -20.43 -24.86
C THR A 463 13.10 -19.84 -26.27
N GLY A 464 14.22 -19.29 -26.75
CA GLY A 464 14.35 -18.61 -28.04
C GLY A 464 14.12 -17.10 -27.96
N ASP A 465 14.30 -16.39 -29.09
CA ASP A 465 14.32 -14.92 -29.13
C ASP A 465 12.98 -14.26 -28.78
N ALA A 466 11.88 -14.94 -29.03
CA ALA A 466 10.53 -14.47 -28.69
C ALA A 466 10.04 -15.02 -27.33
N ALA A 467 10.89 -15.69 -26.55
CA ALA A 467 10.49 -16.24 -25.27
C ALA A 467 10.09 -15.14 -24.29
N CYS A 468 8.93 -15.33 -23.62
CA CYS A 468 8.49 -14.40 -22.60
C CYS A 468 9.34 -14.57 -21.33
N PRO A 469 10.01 -13.50 -20.84
CA PRO A 469 10.84 -13.59 -19.63
C PRO A 469 10.08 -14.13 -18.40
N PHE A 470 8.81 -13.78 -18.23
CA PHE A 470 7.98 -14.36 -17.16
C PHE A 470 7.86 -15.88 -17.29
N THR A 471 7.72 -16.41 -18.49
CA THR A 471 7.56 -17.86 -18.71
C THR A 471 8.89 -18.59 -18.53
N THR A 472 9.98 -18.02 -19.02
CA THR A 472 11.33 -18.56 -18.82
C THR A 472 11.67 -18.62 -17.33
N LEU A 473 11.56 -17.47 -16.63
CA LEU A 473 11.90 -17.34 -15.22
C LEU A 473 10.96 -18.14 -14.31
N TYR A 474 9.66 -18.32 -14.69
CA TYR A 474 8.73 -19.16 -13.93
C TYR A 474 9.19 -20.63 -13.87
N TRP A 475 9.57 -21.19 -15.00
CA TRP A 475 10.05 -22.57 -15.04
C TRP A 475 11.38 -22.73 -14.30
N ASP A 476 12.26 -21.75 -14.46
CA ASP A 476 13.54 -21.73 -13.76
C ASP A 476 13.35 -21.59 -12.23
N TYR A 477 12.45 -20.72 -11.77
CA TYR A 477 12.07 -20.59 -10.36
C TYR A 477 11.58 -21.93 -9.78
N LEU A 478 10.75 -22.68 -10.50
CA LEU A 478 10.29 -24.00 -10.07
C LEU A 478 11.45 -25.01 -9.94
N MET A 479 12.47 -24.92 -10.82
CA MET A 479 13.67 -25.76 -10.74
C MET A 479 14.55 -25.38 -9.56
N LEU A 480 14.82 -24.09 -9.37
CA LEU A 480 15.69 -23.58 -8.30
C LEU A 480 15.12 -23.84 -6.90
N HIS A 481 13.81 -23.81 -6.75
CA HIS A 481 13.15 -23.93 -5.44
C HIS A 481 12.36 -25.24 -5.29
N ALA A 482 12.66 -26.26 -6.11
CA ALA A 482 11.88 -27.51 -6.16
C ALA A 482 11.72 -28.18 -4.79
N ASP A 483 12.80 -28.28 -4.00
CA ASP A 483 12.81 -28.95 -2.69
C ASP A 483 11.92 -28.20 -1.67
N MET A 484 12.01 -26.89 -1.63
CA MET A 484 11.14 -26.05 -0.77
C MET A 484 9.66 -26.17 -1.20
N LEU A 485 9.40 -26.08 -2.51
CA LEU A 485 8.05 -26.15 -3.06
C LEU A 485 7.40 -27.53 -2.88
N ALA A 486 8.19 -28.61 -2.86
CA ALA A 486 7.71 -29.97 -2.61
C ALA A 486 7.09 -30.15 -1.21
N GLN A 487 7.50 -29.34 -0.25
CA GLN A 487 6.92 -29.32 1.09
C GLN A 487 5.55 -28.64 1.17
N ASN A 488 5.15 -27.94 0.11
CA ASN A 488 3.87 -27.22 0.05
C ASN A 488 2.83 -27.97 -0.82
N PRO A 489 1.77 -28.56 -0.24
CA PRO A 489 0.77 -29.30 -1.00
C PRO A 489 0.11 -28.52 -2.14
N ARG A 490 0.03 -27.19 -2.02
CA ARG A 490 -0.53 -26.31 -3.03
C ARG A 490 0.35 -26.11 -4.27
N MET A 491 1.64 -26.53 -4.19
CA MET A 491 2.61 -26.41 -5.28
C MET A 491 2.90 -27.73 -6.01
N LEU A 492 2.36 -28.84 -5.52
CA LEU A 492 2.62 -30.17 -6.10
C LEU A 492 2.20 -30.30 -7.57
N MET A 493 1.13 -29.63 -7.99
CA MET A 493 0.70 -29.66 -9.38
C MET A 493 1.70 -28.97 -10.30
N GLN A 494 2.25 -27.84 -9.87
CA GLN A 494 3.29 -27.11 -10.61
C GLN A 494 4.55 -27.94 -10.76
N LEU A 495 5.00 -28.59 -9.69
CA LEU A 495 6.16 -29.52 -9.73
C LEU A 495 5.88 -30.73 -10.61
N LYS A 496 4.66 -31.29 -10.57
CA LYS A 496 4.27 -32.37 -11.49
C LYS A 496 4.37 -31.93 -12.95
N ASN A 497 3.99 -30.69 -13.25
CA ASN A 497 4.12 -30.14 -14.61
C ASN A 497 5.60 -29.91 -14.97
N LEU A 498 6.43 -29.43 -14.05
CA LEU A 498 7.88 -29.33 -14.25
C LEU A 498 8.49 -30.68 -14.56
N ASN A 499 8.09 -31.74 -13.85
CA ASN A 499 8.61 -33.09 -14.04
C ASN A 499 8.26 -33.73 -15.40
N ARG A 500 7.29 -33.18 -16.13
CA ARG A 500 6.94 -33.59 -17.49
C ARG A 500 7.84 -32.97 -18.57
N LEU A 501 8.61 -31.94 -18.22
CA LEU A 501 9.54 -31.33 -19.18
C LEU A 501 10.76 -32.26 -19.38
N PRO A 502 11.16 -32.51 -20.64
CA PRO A 502 12.39 -33.23 -20.96
C PRO A 502 13.63 -32.56 -20.32
N PRO A 503 14.66 -33.33 -19.97
CA PRO A 503 15.90 -32.79 -19.37
C PRO A 503 16.56 -31.69 -20.23
N GLU A 504 16.65 -31.90 -21.54
CA GLU A 504 17.18 -30.92 -22.49
C GLU A 504 16.39 -29.61 -22.51
N THR A 505 15.06 -29.69 -22.40
CA THR A 505 14.21 -28.51 -22.30
C THR A 505 14.47 -27.73 -20.99
N ARG A 506 14.59 -28.43 -19.86
CA ARG A 506 14.93 -27.79 -18.58
C ARG A 506 16.29 -27.10 -18.64
N GLN A 507 17.29 -27.75 -19.25
CA GLN A 507 18.62 -27.18 -19.41
C GLN A 507 18.59 -25.93 -20.30
N ALA A 508 17.86 -25.96 -21.42
CA ALA A 508 17.69 -24.79 -22.29
C ALA A 508 17.00 -23.63 -21.56
N ILE A 509 15.95 -23.90 -20.78
CA ILE A 509 15.27 -22.89 -19.96
C ILE A 509 16.23 -22.28 -18.92
N ALA A 510 17.00 -23.09 -18.20
CA ALA A 510 17.95 -22.61 -17.20
C ALA A 510 19.03 -21.71 -17.83
N ALA A 511 19.56 -22.10 -19.01
CA ALA A 511 20.51 -21.30 -19.77
C ALA A 511 19.91 -19.94 -20.19
N GLN A 512 18.68 -19.94 -20.72
CA GLN A 512 17.97 -18.74 -21.11
C GLN A 512 17.69 -17.81 -19.91
N ALA A 513 17.27 -18.37 -18.78
CA ALA A 513 17.02 -17.63 -17.55
C ALA A 513 18.31 -16.99 -17.00
N HIS A 514 19.41 -17.72 -17.03
CA HIS A 514 20.72 -17.19 -16.62
C HIS A 514 21.17 -16.03 -17.52
N GLN A 515 21.02 -16.18 -18.85
CA GLN A 515 21.33 -15.12 -19.81
C GLN A 515 20.47 -13.87 -19.55
N HIS A 516 19.18 -14.06 -19.29
CA HIS A 516 18.26 -12.95 -19.01
C HIS A 516 18.65 -12.22 -17.71
N ARG A 517 18.96 -12.95 -16.62
CA ARG A 517 19.43 -12.33 -15.36
C ARG A 517 20.71 -11.53 -15.56
N ASN A 518 21.69 -12.09 -16.27
CA ASN A 518 22.94 -11.38 -16.54
C ASN A 518 22.72 -10.08 -17.32
N ALA A 519 21.83 -10.08 -18.32
CA ALA A 519 21.47 -8.87 -19.07
C ALA A 519 20.85 -7.80 -18.16
N MET A 520 20.00 -8.18 -17.20
CA MET A 520 19.39 -7.25 -16.23
C MET A 520 20.41 -6.70 -15.22
N HIS A 521 21.37 -7.54 -14.75
CA HIS A 521 22.43 -7.11 -13.82
C HIS A 521 23.43 -6.15 -14.47
N LEU A 522 23.77 -6.35 -15.74
CA LEU A 522 24.67 -5.46 -16.48
C LEU A 522 24.05 -4.08 -16.74
N ALA A 523 22.74 -4.03 -16.92
CA ALA A 523 22.02 -2.76 -17.06
C ALA A 523 22.03 -1.94 -15.75
N ALA A 524 21.88 -2.59 -14.59
CA ALA A 524 21.90 -1.94 -13.28
C ALA A 524 23.27 -1.36 -12.87
N GLY A 525 24.37 -1.84 -13.44
CA GLY A 525 25.73 -1.38 -13.13
C GLY A 525 26.16 -0.11 -13.88
N ASN A 526 25.44 0.31 -14.92
CA ASN A 526 25.81 1.46 -15.76
C ASN A 526 25.28 2.82 -15.27
N THR A 527 24.41 2.85 -14.27
CA THR A 527 23.81 4.09 -13.72
C THR A 527 24.39 4.50 -12.36
N ALA A 528 25.34 3.74 -11.81
CA ALA A 528 26.00 4.04 -10.53
C ALA A 528 27.31 4.87 -10.69
N ASN A 529 27.52 5.55 -11.86
CA ASN A 529 28.64 6.48 -12.08
C ASN A 529 28.14 7.90 -12.34
#